data_a63c235268c33ac67fce7c42e8b8b0d1
#
_entry.id   a63c235268c33ac67fce7c42e8b8b0d1
#
_cell.length_a   1.000
_cell.length_b   1.000
_cell.length_c   1.000
_cell.angle_alpha   90.00
_cell.angle_beta   90.00
_cell.angle_gamma   90.00
#
_symmetry.space_group_name_H-M   'P 1'
#
loop_
_entity.id
_entity.type
_entity.pdbx_description
1 polymer ?
#
loop_
_entity_poly.entity_id
_entity_poly.type
_entity_poly.pdbx_seq_one_letter_code
_entity_poly.pdbx_strand_id
1 'polypeptide(L)'
;MRTRSIVCAVLAAALTLTAATGCRDSRTGDKAGAAGADNHVSIMVGGIDKVIYLPAKLTDQLGYFKQEGLDVKLLTEPAGAQAENVLISGDVQGVVGFYDHTIDLQTKHKCIESVVQMADVPGEVEMVASDKAGQIRSPKDFKGRKLGVTSPGSSTDFLTQYLASKQGLTSADYTTVKAGAGQTFIAALENGGIDAGMTTDPTVAQLVSSGKGKVLLDMRTEEGTKAALGGLYPSTSLYMDCGYVKAHPQTVQKLANALVRTLKWIHAHSAEQIAAKMPADYANGGKQLYVKSIKDTIGMFNSDGRMAPSAPHNSLKVLGSFSPNVKGKQDTVDLSKTYTTRFVDKA
;
A
#
# COMPACT_ATOMS: atom_id res chain seq x y z
N MET A 1 -39.13 -64.64 -14.49
CA MET A 1 -39.46 -65.83 -13.66
C MET A 1 -39.32 -65.46 -12.21
N ARG A 2 -40.43 -65.58 -11.47
CA ARG A 2 -40.67 -65.84 -10.04
C ARG A 2 -40.08 -64.76 -9.10
N THR A 3 -40.87 -63.74 -8.62
CA THR A 3 -41.92 -63.82 -7.56
C THR A 3 -41.49 -64.40 -6.22
N ARG A 4 -41.61 -63.54 -5.18
CA ARG A 4 -42.34 -63.73 -3.88
C ARG A 4 -41.85 -62.68 -2.91
N SER A 5 -42.59 -61.68 -2.61
CA SER A 5 -43.66 -61.37 -1.65
C SER A 5 -43.66 -62.20 -0.37
N ILE A 6 -43.80 -61.54 0.76
CA ILE A 6 -44.59 -61.81 1.98
C ILE A 6 -44.04 -60.85 3.06
N VAL A 7 -44.70 -59.75 3.55
CA VAL A 7 -45.93 -59.57 4.30
C VAL A 7 -45.70 -59.61 5.83
N CYS A 8 -46.03 -58.46 6.43
CA CYS A 8 -46.62 -58.18 7.74
C CYS A 8 -45.88 -58.54 9.06
N ALA A 9 -45.72 -57.57 9.88
CA ALA A 9 -46.53 -57.50 11.13
C ALA A 9 -46.39 -56.11 11.80
N VAL A 10 -47.56 -55.56 12.04
CA VAL A 10 -47.86 -54.36 12.87
C VAL A 10 -47.78 -54.75 14.33
N LEU A 11 -47.18 -53.91 15.16
CA LEU A 11 -47.56 -53.76 16.57
C LEU A 11 -47.29 -52.34 17.02
N ALA A 12 -48.37 -51.68 17.40
CA ALA A 12 -48.41 -50.38 18.04
C ALA A 12 -48.22 -50.55 19.54
N ALA A 13 -47.57 -49.65 20.19
CA ALA A 13 -47.96 -49.13 21.51
C ALA A 13 -47.04 -48.01 22.02
N ALA A 14 -47.65 -46.88 22.21
CA ALA A 14 -47.69 -46.03 23.41
C ALA A 14 -46.51 -45.05 23.64
N LEU A 15 -46.89 -43.80 23.45
CA LEU A 15 -46.65 -42.56 24.23
C LEU A 15 -45.59 -42.57 25.32
N THR A 16 -44.58 -41.69 25.15
CA THR A 16 -44.21 -40.77 26.22
C THR A 16 -43.76 -39.44 25.58
N LEU A 17 -44.49 -38.37 25.93
CA LEU A 17 -44.09 -36.96 25.77
C LEU A 17 -42.84 -36.71 26.59
N THR A 18 -41.78 -36.25 25.99
CA THR A 18 -40.81 -35.43 26.69
C THR A 18 -40.38 -34.26 25.80
N ALA A 19 -40.38 -33.15 26.42
CA ALA A 19 -40.28 -31.77 25.93
C ALA A 19 -39.19 -31.53 24.91
N ALA A 20 -39.56 -30.82 23.86
CA ALA A 20 -38.68 -30.06 22.99
C ALA A 20 -37.91 -29.03 23.80
N THR A 21 -36.60 -29.17 23.88
CA THR A 21 -35.73 -28.04 24.17
C THR A 21 -35.15 -27.57 22.86
N GLY A 22 -35.57 -26.37 22.49
CA GLY A 22 -35.27 -25.74 21.25
C GLY A 22 -33.78 -25.57 20.96
N CYS A 23 -33.43 -25.76 19.75
CA CYS A 23 -32.26 -25.15 19.16
C CYS A 23 -32.35 -23.63 19.36
N ARG A 24 -31.55 -23.14 20.25
CA ARG A 24 -31.41 -21.71 20.52
C ARG A 24 -30.58 -21.14 19.37
N ASP A 25 -31.28 -20.54 18.43
CA ASP A 25 -30.73 -19.69 17.41
C ASP A 25 -30.01 -18.50 18.09
N SER A 26 -28.67 -18.54 18.16
CA SER A 26 -27.85 -17.51 18.79
C SER A 26 -27.60 -16.31 17.88
N ARG A 27 -28.60 -15.93 17.10
CA ARG A 27 -28.56 -14.79 16.19
C ARG A 27 -29.52 -13.64 16.54
N THR A 28 -29.81 -13.40 17.77
CA THR A 28 -30.46 -12.14 18.18
C THR A 28 -30.08 -11.84 19.62
N GLY A 29 -29.08 -11.07 19.80
CA GLY A 29 -28.68 -10.48 21.04
C GLY A 29 -28.00 -9.16 20.72
N ASP A 30 -28.78 -8.16 20.28
CA ASP A 30 -28.40 -6.76 20.40
C ASP A 30 -28.07 -6.46 21.85
N LYS A 31 -26.82 -6.61 22.19
CA LYS A 31 -26.22 -5.84 23.28
C LYS A 31 -25.52 -4.69 22.60
N ALA A 32 -26.15 -3.51 22.64
CA ALA A 32 -25.44 -2.25 22.68
C ALA A 32 -24.52 -2.24 23.90
N GLY A 33 -23.50 -3.10 23.87
CA GLY A 33 -22.33 -3.01 24.72
C GLY A 33 -21.50 -1.87 24.17
N ALA A 34 -21.07 -0.96 25.03
CA ALA A 34 -20.05 0.02 24.74
C ALA A 34 -19.02 -0.61 23.82
N ALA A 35 -18.80 0.00 22.63
CA ALA A 35 -17.81 -0.47 21.66
C ALA A 35 -16.46 -0.48 22.37
N GLY A 36 -16.08 -1.64 22.94
CA GLY A 36 -14.76 -1.89 23.46
C GLY A 36 -13.81 -1.65 22.27
N ALA A 37 -12.78 -0.85 22.48
CA ALA A 37 -11.77 -0.64 21.47
C ALA A 37 -11.30 -2.02 21.00
N ASP A 38 -11.51 -2.33 19.72
CA ASP A 38 -10.89 -3.51 19.11
C ASP A 38 -9.39 -3.24 19.06
N ASN A 39 -8.66 -3.89 19.97
CA ASN A 39 -7.22 -3.69 20.11
C ASN A 39 -6.41 -4.58 19.15
N HIS A 40 -7.06 -5.54 18.47
CA HIS A 40 -6.42 -6.39 17.47
C HIS A 40 -6.65 -5.80 16.09
N VAL A 41 -5.56 -5.43 15.41
CA VAL A 41 -5.62 -4.80 14.09
C VAL A 41 -4.65 -5.49 13.15
N SER A 42 -5.15 -5.99 12.04
CA SER A 42 -4.31 -6.46 10.93
C SER A 42 -4.13 -5.35 9.91
N ILE A 43 -2.89 -5.05 9.58
CA ILE A 43 -2.52 -4.04 8.58
C ILE A 43 -1.71 -4.72 7.48
N MET A 44 -2.16 -4.60 6.24
CA MET A 44 -1.41 -5.05 5.08
C MET A 44 -0.44 -3.96 4.63
N VAL A 45 0.76 -4.34 4.25
CA VAL A 45 1.79 -3.42 3.73
C VAL A 45 2.12 -3.80 2.29
N GLY A 46 2.23 -2.84 1.39
CA GLY A 46 2.51 -3.05 -0.04
C GLY A 46 3.98 -3.38 -0.36
N GLY A 47 4.61 -4.22 0.47
CA GLY A 47 6.02 -4.61 0.46
C GLY A 47 6.74 -4.08 1.69
N ILE A 48 6.65 -4.81 2.79
CA ILE A 48 7.08 -4.37 4.12
C ILE A 48 8.60 -4.09 4.22
N ASP A 49 9.39 -4.66 3.34
CA ASP A 49 10.84 -4.50 3.23
C ASP A 49 11.28 -3.26 2.42
N LYS A 50 10.35 -2.59 1.75
CA LYS A 50 10.62 -1.35 1.01
C LYS A 50 10.81 -0.18 1.97
N VAL A 51 11.83 0.64 1.74
CA VAL A 51 12.13 1.80 2.60
C VAL A 51 10.98 2.81 2.64
N ILE A 52 10.22 2.94 1.56
CA ILE A 52 9.03 3.80 1.53
C ILE A 52 7.98 3.44 2.59
N TYR A 53 7.92 2.17 3.04
CA TYR A 53 7.00 1.69 4.09
C TYR A 53 7.67 1.48 5.45
N LEU A 54 8.92 1.93 5.59
CA LEU A 54 9.71 1.84 6.84
C LEU A 54 8.94 2.30 8.09
N PRO A 55 8.13 3.38 8.08
CA PRO A 55 7.43 3.81 9.28
C PRO A 55 6.54 2.73 9.91
N ALA A 56 5.88 1.88 9.12
CA ALA A 56 5.01 0.83 9.65
C ALA A 56 5.80 -0.19 10.49
N LYS A 57 6.89 -0.74 9.93
CA LYS A 57 7.71 -1.72 10.64
C LYS A 57 8.49 -1.08 11.78
N LEU A 58 8.98 0.12 11.60
CA LEU A 58 9.70 0.85 12.65
C LEU A 58 8.79 1.15 13.86
N THR A 59 7.51 1.48 13.65
CA THR A 59 6.52 1.66 14.74
C THR A 59 6.38 0.40 15.58
N ASP A 60 6.34 -0.77 14.93
CA ASP A 60 6.32 -2.08 15.60
C ASP A 60 7.63 -2.31 16.38
N GLN A 61 8.79 -2.11 15.76
CA GLN A 61 10.11 -2.29 16.39
C GLN A 61 10.37 -1.35 17.58
N LEU A 62 9.83 -0.12 17.54
CA LEU A 62 9.90 0.82 18.64
C LEU A 62 8.85 0.51 19.74
N GLY A 63 7.95 -0.44 19.50
CA GLY A 63 6.92 -0.86 20.44
C GLY A 63 5.79 0.16 20.62
N TYR A 64 5.65 1.14 19.70
CA TYR A 64 4.68 2.22 19.88
C TYR A 64 3.23 1.75 19.72
N PHE A 65 2.94 0.74 18.89
CA PHE A 65 1.62 0.13 18.86
C PHE A 65 1.24 -0.48 20.22
N LYS A 66 2.14 -1.23 20.85
CA LYS A 66 1.92 -1.83 22.16
C LYS A 66 1.76 -0.78 23.27
N GLN A 67 2.50 0.34 23.19
CA GLN A 67 2.38 1.44 24.15
C GLN A 67 1.02 2.14 24.05
N GLU A 68 0.40 2.15 22.87
CA GLU A 68 -0.98 2.62 22.67
C GLU A 68 -2.02 1.54 23.06
N GLY A 69 -1.58 0.36 23.56
CA GLY A 69 -2.44 -0.75 23.92
C GLY A 69 -3.05 -1.48 22.72
N LEU A 70 -2.37 -1.46 21.57
CA LEU A 70 -2.76 -2.16 20.35
C LEU A 70 -1.94 -3.42 20.16
N ASP A 71 -2.59 -4.49 19.70
CA ASP A 71 -1.97 -5.68 19.13
C ASP A 71 -2.09 -5.61 17.59
N VAL A 72 -1.04 -5.05 16.96
CA VAL A 72 -1.02 -4.84 15.52
C VAL A 72 -0.26 -5.97 14.84
N LYS A 73 -0.92 -6.65 13.92
CA LYS A 73 -0.29 -7.63 13.03
C LYS A 73 0.01 -6.98 11.68
N LEU A 74 1.29 -6.80 11.39
CA LEU A 74 1.74 -6.36 10.06
C LEU A 74 1.84 -7.58 9.14
N LEU A 75 1.13 -7.51 8.02
CA LEU A 75 1.15 -8.48 6.92
C LEU A 75 1.78 -7.83 5.70
N THR A 76 2.19 -8.60 4.72
CA THR A 76 2.81 -8.05 3.51
C THR A 76 2.29 -8.71 2.24
N GLU A 77 2.02 -7.88 1.24
CA GLU A 77 1.88 -8.25 -0.15
C GLU A 77 3.00 -7.60 -0.98
N PRO A 78 3.46 -8.20 -2.06
CA PRO A 78 4.63 -7.67 -2.79
C PRO A 78 4.36 -6.34 -3.50
N ALA A 79 3.11 -5.93 -3.68
CA ALA A 79 2.73 -4.72 -4.38
C ALA A 79 1.46 -4.08 -3.83
N GLY A 80 1.30 -2.76 -4.04
CA GLY A 80 0.18 -1.96 -3.53
C GLY A 80 -1.18 -2.45 -4.00
N ALA A 81 -1.34 -2.77 -5.28
CA ALA A 81 -2.60 -3.29 -5.83
C ALA A 81 -3.05 -4.61 -5.16
N GLN A 82 -2.12 -5.46 -4.75
CA GLN A 82 -2.43 -6.69 -4.04
C GLN A 82 -2.84 -6.39 -2.59
N ALA A 83 -2.11 -5.49 -1.91
CA ALA A 83 -2.46 -5.04 -0.56
C ALA A 83 -3.84 -4.38 -0.51
N GLU A 84 -4.17 -3.54 -1.49
CA GLU A 84 -5.49 -2.94 -1.67
C GLU A 84 -6.60 -3.99 -1.77
N ASN A 85 -6.40 -5.04 -2.57
CA ASN A 85 -7.39 -6.09 -2.74
C ASN A 85 -7.70 -6.83 -1.42
N VAL A 86 -6.70 -7.02 -0.55
CA VAL A 86 -6.90 -7.63 0.78
C VAL A 86 -7.74 -6.74 1.69
N LEU A 87 -7.61 -5.40 1.59
CA LEU A 87 -8.48 -4.46 2.32
C LEU A 87 -9.92 -4.51 1.80
N ILE A 88 -10.09 -4.53 0.46
CA ILE A 88 -11.41 -4.55 -0.18
C ILE A 88 -12.18 -5.83 0.14
N SER A 89 -11.47 -6.97 0.31
CA SER A 89 -12.09 -8.24 0.74
C SER A 89 -12.51 -8.23 2.21
N GLY A 90 -12.01 -7.28 3.02
CA GLY A 90 -12.31 -7.18 4.44
C GLY A 90 -11.42 -8.05 5.35
N ASP A 91 -10.35 -8.63 4.79
CA ASP A 91 -9.45 -9.52 5.55
C ASP A 91 -8.49 -8.75 6.46
N VAL A 92 -8.32 -7.45 6.25
CA VAL A 92 -7.53 -6.54 7.08
C VAL A 92 -8.28 -5.24 7.35
N GLN A 93 -7.92 -4.55 8.42
CA GLN A 93 -8.56 -3.30 8.83
C GLN A 93 -7.93 -2.08 8.15
N GLY A 94 -6.69 -2.20 7.67
CA GLY A 94 -5.99 -1.10 7.02
C GLY A 94 -4.87 -1.55 6.10
N VAL A 95 -4.41 -0.62 5.29
CA VAL A 95 -3.24 -0.81 4.42
C VAL A 95 -2.26 0.33 4.64
N VAL A 96 -0.98 -0.01 4.75
CA VAL A 96 0.10 0.94 4.52
C VAL A 96 0.50 0.84 3.05
N GLY A 97 0.10 1.84 2.29
CA GLY A 97 0.24 1.90 0.84
C GLY A 97 0.18 3.34 0.33
N PHE A 98 0.07 3.51 -0.98
CA PHE A 98 0.00 4.83 -1.59
C PHE A 98 -1.40 5.44 -1.49
N TYR A 99 -1.45 6.74 -1.23
CA TYR A 99 -2.68 7.51 -1.15
C TYR A 99 -3.50 7.51 -2.45
N ASP A 100 -2.87 7.46 -3.62
CA ASP A 100 -3.53 7.47 -4.93
C ASP A 100 -4.59 6.36 -5.09
N HIS A 101 -4.42 5.24 -4.40
CA HIS A 101 -5.41 4.17 -4.34
C HIS A 101 -6.75 4.62 -3.75
N THR A 102 -6.77 5.57 -2.81
CA THR A 102 -8.02 6.07 -2.24
C THR A 102 -8.87 6.81 -3.28
N ILE A 103 -8.20 7.53 -4.20
CA ILE A 103 -8.85 8.21 -5.32
C ILE A 103 -9.36 7.21 -6.35
N ASP A 104 -8.53 6.25 -6.76
CA ASP A 104 -8.92 5.22 -7.74
C ASP A 104 -10.09 4.37 -7.22
N LEU A 105 -10.06 3.99 -5.95
CA LEU A 105 -11.13 3.21 -5.30
C LEU A 105 -12.44 3.99 -5.16
N GLN A 106 -12.38 5.30 -4.94
CA GLN A 106 -13.60 6.11 -4.86
C GLN A 106 -14.37 6.09 -6.20
N THR A 107 -13.68 6.07 -7.34
CA THR A 107 -14.34 5.92 -8.66
C THR A 107 -15.00 4.56 -8.87
N LYS A 108 -14.64 3.58 -8.05
CA LYS A 108 -15.23 2.23 -7.98
C LYS A 108 -16.27 2.11 -6.86
N HIS A 109 -16.74 3.25 -6.31
CA HIS A 109 -17.72 3.33 -5.22
C HIS A 109 -17.25 2.64 -3.92
N LYS A 110 -15.95 2.59 -3.67
CA LYS A 110 -15.36 2.16 -2.41
C LYS A 110 -15.01 3.37 -1.56
N CYS A 111 -15.42 3.36 -0.29
CA CYS A 111 -15.06 4.42 0.64
C CYS A 111 -13.83 4.00 1.44
N ILE A 112 -12.68 4.49 1.02
CA ILE A 112 -11.39 4.28 1.68
C ILE A 112 -10.77 5.65 1.94
N GLU A 113 -10.38 5.92 3.19
CA GLU A 113 -9.77 7.19 3.58
C GLU A 113 -8.39 7.01 4.21
N SER A 114 -7.44 7.86 3.84
CA SER A 114 -6.15 7.98 4.53
C SER A 114 -6.35 8.64 5.89
N VAL A 115 -5.92 7.97 6.94
CA VAL A 115 -6.03 8.46 8.33
C VAL A 115 -4.72 8.98 8.89
N VAL A 116 -3.59 8.60 8.28
CA VAL A 116 -2.24 9.13 8.54
C VAL A 116 -1.50 9.22 7.21
N GLN A 117 -1.09 10.40 6.80
CA GLN A 117 -0.24 10.59 5.63
C GLN A 117 1.21 10.68 6.09
N MET A 118 2.03 9.71 5.71
CA MET A 118 3.41 9.61 6.21
C MET A 118 4.44 10.20 5.25
N ALA A 119 4.12 10.34 3.96
CA ALA A 119 5.07 10.83 2.96
C ALA A 119 4.39 11.70 1.90
N ASP A 120 5.05 12.81 1.56
CA ASP A 120 4.50 13.84 0.66
C ASP A 120 4.95 13.66 -0.80
N VAL A 121 5.91 12.75 -1.04
CA VAL A 121 6.46 12.43 -2.36
C VAL A 121 6.51 10.92 -2.56
N PRO A 122 6.60 10.41 -3.82
CA PRO A 122 6.51 8.98 -4.11
C PRO A 122 7.58 8.12 -3.46
N GLY A 123 8.81 8.62 -3.32
CA GLY A 123 9.94 7.78 -2.93
C GLY A 123 10.32 6.75 -3.99
N GLU A 124 9.76 6.86 -5.18
CA GLU A 124 9.97 5.98 -6.33
C GLU A 124 10.98 6.57 -7.31
N VAL A 125 11.68 5.70 -8.01
CA VAL A 125 12.73 6.03 -8.97
C VAL A 125 12.49 5.24 -10.26
N GLU A 126 12.47 5.94 -11.39
CA GLU A 126 12.53 5.29 -12.68
C GLU A 126 13.98 4.92 -13.01
N MET A 127 14.23 3.63 -13.14
CA MET A 127 15.54 3.05 -13.42
C MET A 127 15.62 2.60 -14.87
N VAL A 128 16.80 2.70 -15.48
CA VAL A 128 17.10 2.19 -16.82
C VAL A 128 18.23 1.19 -16.72
N ALA A 129 18.15 0.07 -17.43
CA ALA A 129 19.25 -0.87 -17.55
C ALA A 129 20.49 -0.16 -18.09
N SER A 130 21.66 -0.42 -17.52
CA SER A 130 22.87 0.35 -17.84
C SER A 130 23.26 0.26 -19.31
N ASP A 131 23.01 -0.86 -19.98
CA ASP A 131 23.24 -1.07 -21.42
C ASP A 131 22.22 -0.33 -22.30
N LYS A 132 21.09 0.10 -21.75
CA LYS A 132 20.01 0.85 -22.42
C LYS A 132 20.07 2.35 -22.15
N ALA A 133 20.88 2.82 -21.19
CA ALA A 133 20.93 4.22 -20.79
C ALA A 133 21.34 5.20 -21.91
N GLY A 134 22.03 4.72 -22.94
CA GLY A 134 22.30 5.52 -24.14
C GLY A 134 21.09 5.72 -25.05
N GLN A 135 20.09 4.85 -24.95
CA GLN A 135 18.88 4.80 -25.78
C GLN A 135 17.64 5.32 -25.08
N ILE A 136 17.58 5.23 -23.74
CA ILE A 136 16.47 5.68 -22.91
C ILE A 136 16.99 6.80 -22.01
N ARG A 137 16.74 8.04 -22.40
CA ARG A 137 17.21 9.27 -21.74
C ARG A 137 16.07 10.08 -21.12
N SER A 138 14.85 9.74 -21.49
CA SER A 138 13.62 10.38 -21.00
C SER A 138 12.42 9.46 -21.23
N PRO A 139 11.25 9.73 -20.64
CA PRO A 139 10.02 8.98 -20.91
C PRO A 139 9.57 8.99 -22.39
N LYS A 140 10.08 9.91 -23.25
CA LYS A 140 9.85 9.87 -24.70
C LYS A 140 10.34 8.57 -25.32
N ASP A 141 11.40 8.00 -24.75
CA ASP A 141 12.10 6.84 -25.29
C ASP A 141 11.46 5.52 -24.83
N PHE A 142 10.31 5.58 -24.13
CA PHE A 142 9.57 4.39 -23.66
C PHE A 142 8.88 3.63 -24.80
N LYS A 143 8.69 4.26 -25.96
CA LYS A 143 8.04 3.58 -27.10
C LYS A 143 8.79 2.32 -27.52
N GLY A 144 8.05 1.20 -27.58
CA GLY A 144 8.57 -0.13 -27.91
C GLY A 144 9.40 -0.78 -26.81
N ARG A 145 9.46 -0.20 -25.60
CA ARG A 145 10.24 -0.72 -24.47
C ARG A 145 9.40 -1.62 -23.55
N LYS A 146 10.09 -2.47 -22.81
CA LYS A 146 9.53 -3.25 -21.71
C LYS A 146 9.76 -2.48 -20.41
N LEU A 147 8.70 -2.01 -19.79
CA LEU A 147 8.74 -1.19 -18.59
C LEU A 147 8.30 -2.02 -17.38
N GLY A 148 9.20 -2.15 -16.42
CA GLY A 148 8.97 -2.90 -15.19
C GLY A 148 8.18 -2.09 -14.16
N VAL A 149 7.18 -2.71 -13.57
CA VAL A 149 6.42 -2.18 -12.44
C VAL A 149 6.29 -3.25 -11.37
N THR A 150 5.96 -2.88 -10.11
CA THR A 150 5.79 -3.89 -9.07
C THR A 150 4.63 -4.83 -9.41
N SER A 151 3.51 -4.27 -9.86
CA SER A 151 2.35 -4.99 -10.40
C SER A 151 1.49 -4.01 -11.21
N PRO A 152 0.79 -4.44 -12.26
CA PRO A 152 -0.23 -3.62 -12.89
C PRO A 152 -1.26 -3.14 -11.85
N GLY A 153 -1.62 -1.85 -11.92
CA GLY A 153 -2.52 -1.19 -10.98
C GLY A 153 -1.88 -0.73 -9.66
N SER A 154 -0.60 -0.98 -9.43
CA SER A 154 0.16 -0.36 -8.33
C SER A 154 0.62 1.05 -8.69
N SER A 155 1.01 1.85 -7.70
CA SER A 155 1.46 3.24 -7.93
C SER A 155 2.68 3.33 -8.84
N THR A 156 3.59 2.34 -8.82
CA THR A 156 4.66 2.23 -9.82
C THR A 156 4.13 2.17 -11.26
N ASP A 157 3.04 1.45 -11.49
CA ASP A 157 2.38 1.39 -12.81
C ASP A 157 1.66 2.72 -13.12
N PHE A 158 0.97 3.31 -12.14
CA PHE A 158 0.30 4.60 -12.33
C PHE A 158 1.29 5.70 -12.72
N LEU A 159 2.42 5.80 -12.03
CA LEU A 159 3.42 6.82 -12.32
C LEU A 159 4.14 6.56 -13.65
N THR A 160 4.43 5.30 -13.98
CA THR A 160 4.99 4.94 -15.30
C THR A 160 4.04 5.35 -16.44
N GLN A 161 2.73 5.04 -16.31
CA GLN A 161 1.71 5.44 -17.28
C GLN A 161 1.59 6.96 -17.39
N TYR A 162 1.64 7.69 -16.27
CA TYR A 162 1.62 9.15 -16.27
C TYR A 162 2.82 9.72 -17.02
N LEU A 163 4.03 9.27 -16.71
CA LEU A 163 5.26 9.74 -17.35
C LEU A 163 5.22 9.50 -18.88
N ALA A 164 4.73 8.35 -19.30
CA ALA A 164 4.52 8.02 -20.72
C ALA A 164 3.45 8.93 -21.35
N SER A 165 2.32 9.12 -20.68
CA SER A 165 1.20 9.93 -21.19
C SER A 165 1.57 11.40 -21.40
N LYS A 166 2.44 11.97 -20.54
CA LYS A 166 3.02 13.32 -20.74
C LYS A 166 3.80 13.47 -22.04
N GLN A 167 4.26 12.37 -22.62
CA GLN A 167 4.98 12.34 -23.90
C GLN A 167 4.08 11.94 -25.07
N GLY A 168 2.75 11.86 -24.84
CA GLY A 168 1.78 11.44 -25.86
C GLY A 168 1.76 9.93 -26.11
N LEU A 169 2.43 9.13 -25.26
CA LEU A 169 2.41 7.69 -25.36
C LEU A 169 1.18 7.12 -24.60
N THR A 170 0.72 5.99 -25.09
CA THR A 170 -0.37 5.21 -24.49
C THR A 170 0.17 3.85 -24.04
N SER A 171 -0.61 3.09 -23.28
CA SER A 171 -0.27 1.73 -22.87
C SER A 171 -0.05 0.75 -24.05
N ALA A 172 -0.49 1.12 -25.26
CA ALA A 172 -0.24 0.34 -26.48
C ALA A 172 1.16 0.60 -27.08
N ASP A 173 1.85 1.67 -26.66
CA ASP A 173 3.15 2.07 -27.20
C ASP A 173 4.34 1.38 -26.51
N TYR A 174 4.13 0.70 -25.37
CA TYR A 174 5.17 -0.01 -24.62
C TYR A 174 4.57 -1.27 -23.95
N THR A 175 5.42 -2.11 -23.41
CA THR A 175 4.98 -3.32 -22.70
C THR A 175 5.17 -3.14 -21.20
N THR A 176 4.09 -3.15 -20.44
CA THR A 176 4.16 -3.21 -18.95
C THR A 176 4.49 -4.63 -18.51
N VAL A 177 5.53 -4.77 -17.69
CA VAL A 177 5.97 -6.06 -17.15
C VAL A 177 5.84 -6.05 -15.63
N LYS A 178 5.17 -7.07 -15.07
CA LYS A 178 5.18 -7.30 -13.62
C LYS A 178 6.56 -7.78 -13.20
N ALA A 179 7.40 -6.87 -12.76
CA ALA A 179 8.79 -7.13 -12.36
C ALA A 179 8.94 -7.34 -10.84
N GLY A 180 7.91 -6.98 -10.04
CA GLY A 180 8.01 -7.02 -8.58
C GLY A 180 8.94 -5.94 -8.03
N ALA A 181 9.65 -6.26 -6.94
CA ALA A 181 10.67 -5.41 -6.32
C ALA A 181 11.83 -6.28 -5.81
N GLY A 182 12.89 -5.67 -5.31
CA GLY A 182 14.07 -6.40 -4.82
C GLY A 182 14.71 -7.25 -5.90
N GLN A 183 15.04 -8.49 -5.57
CA GLN A 183 15.78 -9.38 -6.45
C GLN A 183 15.06 -9.73 -7.74
N THR A 184 13.72 -9.78 -7.73
CA THR A 184 12.93 -10.06 -8.95
C THR A 184 13.04 -8.93 -9.95
N PHE A 185 12.98 -7.68 -9.49
CA PHE A 185 13.17 -6.49 -10.34
C PHE A 185 14.61 -6.41 -10.87
N ILE A 186 15.59 -6.63 -10.00
CA ILE A 186 17.01 -6.63 -10.38
C ILE A 186 17.26 -7.68 -11.47
N ALA A 187 16.80 -8.91 -11.25
CA ALA A 187 16.98 -10.00 -12.23
C ALA A 187 16.27 -9.69 -13.57
N ALA A 188 15.07 -9.09 -13.52
CA ALA A 188 14.35 -8.70 -14.73
C ALA A 188 15.14 -7.64 -15.55
N LEU A 189 15.74 -6.66 -14.87
CA LEU A 189 16.55 -5.62 -15.50
C LEU A 189 17.87 -6.18 -16.06
N GLU A 190 18.58 -6.99 -15.29
CA GLU A 190 19.88 -7.56 -15.68
C GLU A 190 19.77 -8.55 -16.84
N ASN A 191 18.69 -9.31 -16.91
CA ASN A 191 18.47 -10.33 -17.95
C ASN A 191 17.70 -9.83 -19.17
N GLY A 192 17.44 -8.51 -19.29
CA GLY A 192 16.70 -7.92 -20.41
C GLY A 192 15.22 -8.31 -20.43
N GLY A 193 14.66 -8.73 -19.31
CA GLY A 193 13.22 -8.91 -19.11
C GLY A 193 12.48 -7.57 -19.10
N ILE A 194 13.16 -6.50 -18.65
CA ILE A 194 12.73 -5.11 -18.74
C ILE A 194 13.88 -4.22 -19.22
N ASP A 195 13.58 -3.16 -19.94
CA ASP A 195 14.56 -2.16 -20.40
C ASP A 195 14.71 -0.99 -19.40
N ALA A 196 13.63 -0.65 -18.73
CA ALA A 196 13.53 0.36 -17.69
C ALA A 196 12.41 -0.04 -16.74
N GLY A 197 12.24 0.68 -15.63
CA GLY A 197 11.11 0.45 -14.75
C GLY A 197 11.14 1.23 -13.45
N MET A 198 9.97 1.37 -12.85
CA MET A 198 9.74 2.08 -11.60
C MET A 198 9.94 1.15 -10.39
N THR A 199 10.81 1.57 -9.48
CA THR A 199 11.09 0.82 -8.25
C THR A 199 11.46 1.76 -7.10
N THR A 200 11.78 1.18 -5.93
CA THR A 200 12.08 1.91 -4.70
C THR A 200 13.35 1.39 -4.05
N ASP A 201 13.86 2.07 -3.04
CA ASP A 201 14.90 1.53 -2.18
C ASP A 201 14.38 0.34 -1.34
N PRO A 202 15.23 -0.68 -1.09
CA PRO A 202 16.68 -0.74 -1.38
C PRO A 202 17.06 -1.23 -2.79
N THR A 203 16.10 -1.53 -3.66
CA THR A 203 16.37 -2.01 -5.04
C THR A 203 17.18 -1.00 -5.85
N VAL A 204 16.83 0.30 -5.73
CA VAL A 204 17.54 1.40 -6.40
C VAL A 204 19.02 1.41 -6.01
N ALA A 205 19.31 1.41 -4.70
CA ALA A 205 20.68 1.43 -4.22
C ALA A 205 21.49 0.20 -4.67
N GLN A 206 20.86 -0.98 -4.73
CA GLN A 206 21.51 -2.21 -5.22
C GLN A 206 21.86 -2.10 -6.72
N LEU A 207 20.94 -1.62 -7.55
CA LEU A 207 21.16 -1.44 -8.99
C LEU A 207 22.23 -0.39 -9.29
N VAL A 208 22.22 0.71 -8.55
CA VAL A 208 23.23 1.76 -8.73
C VAL A 208 24.61 1.29 -8.26
N SER A 209 24.69 0.63 -7.08
CA SER A 209 25.98 0.15 -6.54
C SER A 209 26.62 -0.95 -7.35
N SER A 210 25.81 -1.81 -7.97
CA SER A 210 26.30 -2.86 -8.89
C SER A 210 26.62 -2.36 -10.30
N GLY A 211 26.26 -1.10 -10.61
CA GLY A 211 26.42 -0.54 -11.94
C GLY A 211 25.47 -1.11 -12.99
N LYS A 212 24.46 -1.88 -12.59
CA LYS A 212 23.51 -2.56 -13.48
C LYS A 212 22.32 -1.68 -13.90
N GLY A 213 22.00 -0.67 -13.09
CA GLY A 213 20.96 0.29 -13.39
C GLY A 213 21.44 1.73 -13.25
N LYS A 214 20.81 2.64 -14.00
CA LYS A 214 21.00 4.08 -13.91
C LYS A 214 19.68 4.76 -13.58
N VAL A 215 19.73 5.80 -12.78
CA VAL A 215 18.57 6.62 -12.47
C VAL A 215 18.19 7.45 -13.71
N LEU A 216 16.94 7.36 -14.13
CA LEU A 216 16.34 8.18 -15.16
C LEU A 216 15.58 9.36 -14.54
N LEU A 217 14.72 9.09 -13.57
CA LEU A 217 13.96 10.08 -12.81
C LEU A 217 13.96 9.68 -11.34
N ASP A 218 14.20 10.64 -10.47
CA ASP A 218 14.22 10.44 -9.01
C ASP A 218 13.12 11.25 -8.35
N MET A 219 12.12 10.57 -7.80
CA MET A 219 11.00 11.17 -7.09
C MET A 219 11.07 10.89 -5.56
N ARG A 220 12.26 10.66 -5.03
CA ARG A 220 12.50 10.56 -3.58
C ARG A 220 12.56 11.93 -2.89
N THR A 221 12.63 13.00 -3.67
CA THR A 221 12.67 14.37 -3.17
C THR A 221 11.50 15.20 -3.68
N GLU A 222 11.20 16.27 -3.00
CA GLU A 222 10.15 17.21 -3.40
C GLU A 222 10.46 17.88 -4.73
N GLU A 223 11.73 18.24 -4.96
CA GLU A 223 12.19 18.84 -6.22
C GLU A 223 11.99 17.88 -7.40
N GLY A 224 12.49 16.64 -7.28
CA GLY A 224 12.35 15.63 -8.33
C GLY A 224 10.89 15.27 -8.59
N THR A 225 10.08 15.19 -7.54
CA THR A 225 8.64 14.95 -7.66
C THR A 225 7.94 16.09 -8.39
N LYS A 226 8.19 17.34 -8.03
CA LYS A 226 7.61 18.51 -8.71
C LYS A 226 8.04 18.59 -10.18
N ALA A 227 9.30 18.29 -10.49
CA ALA A 227 9.78 18.25 -11.85
C ALA A 227 9.08 17.15 -12.68
N ALA A 228 8.91 15.96 -12.13
CA ALA A 228 8.27 14.83 -12.80
C ALA A 228 6.75 14.98 -12.89
N LEU A 229 6.08 15.34 -11.78
CA LEU A 229 4.63 15.25 -11.62
C LEU A 229 3.92 16.60 -11.54
N GLY A 230 4.65 17.71 -11.50
CA GLY A 230 4.10 19.07 -11.48
C GLY A 230 3.60 19.54 -10.12
N GLY A 231 3.80 18.79 -9.04
CA GLY A 231 3.40 19.12 -7.68
C GLY A 231 3.76 18.00 -6.71
N LEU A 232 3.43 18.16 -5.42
CA LEU A 232 3.53 17.10 -4.45
C LEU A 232 2.61 15.92 -4.85
N TYR A 233 3.05 14.72 -4.53
CA TYR A 233 2.29 13.50 -4.79
C TYR A 233 2.39 12.61 -3.53
N PRO A 234 1.39 12.69 -2.63
CA PRO A 234 1.42 11.96 -1.40
C PRO A 234 1.42 10.45 -1.67
N SER A 235 2.29 9.76 -1.00
CA SER A 235 2.49 8.33 -1.20
C SER A 235 2.10 7.55 0.06
N THR A 236 3.08 7.14 0.84
CA THR A 236 2.90 6.28 2.01
C THR A 236 1.89 6.85 2.98
N SER A 237 0.79 6.15 3.15
CA SER A 237 -0.26 6.48 4.11
C SER A 237 -0.81 5.21 4.77
N LEU A 238 -1.38 5.36 5.97
CA LEU A 238 -2.31 4.37 6.48
C LEU A 238 -3.71 4.74 5.98
N TYR A 239 -4.28 3.92 5.12
CA TYR A 239 -5.66 4.08 4.69
C TYR A 239 -6.53 2.89 5.11
N MET A 240 -7.81 3.17 5.38
CA MET A 240 -8.74 2.23 5.98
C MET A 240 -10.13 2.39 5.37
N ASP A 241 -10.98 1.38 5.53
CA ASP A 241 -12.39 1.48 5.15
C ASP A 241 -13.11 2.53 6.01
N CYS A 242 -13.90 3.40 5.39
CA CYS A 242 -14.61 4.49 6.09
C CYS A 242 -15.58 3.96 7.16
N GLY A 243 -16.20 2.81 6.92
CA GLY A 243 -17.09 2.17 7.89
C GLY A 243 -16.34 1.72 9.13
N TYR A 244 -15.15 1.13 8.94
CA TYR A 244 -14.28 0.78 10.05
C TYR A 244 -13.81 2.01 10.83
N VAL A 245 -13.34 3.06 10.14
CA VAL A 245 -12.90 4.31 10.76
C VAL A 245 -14.02 4.97 11.57
N LYS A 246 -15.25 4.91 11.08
CA LYS A 246 -16.43 5.43 11.78
C LYS A 246 -16.79 4.57 13.01
N ALA A 247 -16.69 3.26 12.90
CA ALA A 247 -17.07 2.34 13.98
C ALA A 247 -16.02 2.25 15.11
N HIS A 248 -14.71 2.43 14.77
CA HIS A 248 -13.58 2.24 15.68
C HIS A 248 -12.68 3.49 15.82
N PRO A 249 -13.23 4.69 16.09
CA PRO A 249 -12.44 5.92 16.09
C PRO A 249 -11.34 5.96 17.16
N GLN A 250 -11.52 5.24 18.26
CA GLN A 250 -10.49 5.15 19.31
C GLN A 250 -9.29 4.30 18.86
N THR A 251 -9.53 3.19 18.19
CA THR A 251 -8.47 2.34 17.62
C THR A 251 -7.69 3.10 16.56
N VAL A 252 -8.38 3.84 15.68
CA VAL A 252 -7.74 4.65 14.64
C VAL A 252 -6.92 5.79 15.26
N GLN A 253 -7.40 6.42 16.36
CA GLN A 253 -6.63 7.44 17.09
C GLN A 253 -5.33 6.87 17.64
N LYS A 254 -5.37 5.68 18.26
CA LYS A 254 -4.18 5.00 18.79
C LYS A 254 -3.18 4.65 17.68
N LEU A 255 -3.66 4.19 16.51
CA LEU A 255 -2.81 3.96 15.34
C LEU A 255 -2.14 5.25 14.87
N ALA A 256 -2.90 6.35 14.79
CA ALA A 256 -2.35 7.66 14.42
C ALA A 256 -1.30 8.15 15.42
N ASN A 257 -1.56 8.05 16.74
CA ASN A 257 -0.60 8.40 17.77
C ASN A 257 0.73 7.65 17.60
N ALA A 258 0.65 6.31 17.42
CA ALA A 258 1.84 5.47 17.28
C ALA A 258 2.66 5.84 16.02
N LEU A 259 1.99 6.04 14.88
CA LEU A 259 2.64 6.37 13.61
C LEU A 259 3.23 7.79 13.62
N VAL A 260 2.49 8.79 14.11
CA VAL A 260 2.98 10.17 14.22
C VAL A 260 4.20 10.24 15.15
N ARG A 261 4.17 9.50 16.26
CA ARG A 261 5.33 9.39 17.15
C ARG A 261 6.54 8.77 16.44
N THR A 262 6.31 7.80 15.57
CA THR A 262 7.38 7.20 14.73
C THR A 262 7.93 8.21 13.74
N LEU A 263 7.09 9.00 13.08
CA LEU A 263 7.53 10.06 12.16
C LEU A 263 8.40 11.08 12.89
N LYS A 264 7.98 11.55 14.07
CA LYS A 264 8.78 12.44 14.93
C LYS A 264 10.12 11.79 15.30
N TRP A 265 10.12 10.48 15.61
CA TRP A 265 11.34 9.74 15.93
C TRP A 265 12.28 9.63 14.71
N ILE A 266 11.76 9.38 13.52
CA ILE A 266 12.54 9.33 12.26
C ILE A 266 13.28 10.65 12.06
N HIS A 267 12.62 11.79 12.22
CA HIS A 267 13.23 13.11 12.04
C HIS A 267 14.31 13.47 13.09
N ALA A 268 14.28 12.79 14.23
CA ALA A 268 15.24 13.01 15.32
C ALA A 268 16.46 12.07 15.28
N HIS A 269 16.53 11.12 14.34
CA HIS A 269 17.55 10.08 14.32
C HIS A 269 18.23 9.95 12.97
N SER A 270 19.51 9.53 12.98
CA SER A 270 20.25 9.27 11.75
C SER A 270 19.80 7.97 11.05
N ALA A 271 20.14 7.84 9.77
CA ALA A 271 19.85 6.62 9.00
C ALA A 271 20.47 5.36 9.64
N GLU A 272 21.66 5.49 10.26
CA GLU A 272 22.33 4.40 10.98
C GLU A 272 21.55 3.99 12.23
N GLN A 273 21.03 4.96 12.97
CA GLN A 273 20.21 4.71 14.17
C GLN A 273 18.88 4.07 13.79
N ILE A 274 18.26 4.50 12.69
CA ILE A 274 17.04 3.91 12.15
C ILE A 274 17.31 2.47 11.69
N ALA A 275 18.36 2.25 10.89
CA ALA A 275 18.72 0.92 10.41
C ALA A 275 18.99 -0.05 11.57
N ALA A 276 19.56 0.43 12.68
CA ALA A 276 19.84 -0.39 13.86
C ALA A 276 18.56 -0.85 14.60
N LYS A 277 17.41 -0.24 14.34
CA LYS A 277 16.12 -0.66 14.90
C LYS A 277 15.35 -1.63 13.99
N MET A 278 15.72 -1.70 12.72
CA MET A 278 15.05 -2.58 11.77
C MET A 278 15.53 -4.03 11.90
N PRO A 279 14.71 -5.03 11.53
CA PRO A 279 15.13 -6.42 11.51
C PRO A 279 16.35 -6.63 10.61
N ALA A 280 17.23 -7.57 10.97
CA ALA A 280 18.50 -7.79 10.28
C ALA A 280 18.33 -8.23 8.81
N ASP A 281 17.25 -8.92 8.49
CA ASP A 281 16.91 -9.38 7.14
C ASP A 281 16.57 -8.24 6.16
N TYR A 282 16.22 -7.04 6.67
CA TYR A 282 16.07 -5.86 5.82
C TYR A 282 17.40 -5.38 5.20
N ALA A 283 18.51 -5.77 5.80
CA ALA A 283 19.84 -5.45 5.34
C ALA A 283 20.50 -6.58 4.51
N ASN A 284 19.72 -7.47 3.89
CA ASN A 284 20.24 -8.62 3.11
C ASN A 284 21.17 -8.22 1.94
N GLY A 285 21.05 -6.99 1.41
CA GLY A 285 21.98 -6.42 0.44
C GLY A 285 23.25 -5.83 1.05
N GLY A 286 23.42 -5.91 2.38
CA GLY A 286 24.52 -5.34 3.15
C GLY A 286 24.10 -4.11 3.96
N LYS A 287 24.61 -4.05 5.22
CA LYS A 287 24.25 -2.99 6.17
C LYS A 287 24.50 -1.58 5.64
N GLN A 288 25.64 -1.36 5.00
CA GLN A 288 26.00 -0.04 4.46
C GLN A 288 25.04 0.39 3.35
N LEU A 289 24.65 -0.54 2.49
CA LEU A 289 23.71 -0.29 1.42
C LEU A 289 22.31 0.05 1.97
N TYR A 290 21.86 -0.67 2.99
CA TYR A 290 20.59 -0.40 3.62
C TYR A 290 20.57 0.97 4.31
N VAL A 291 21.63 1.34 5.02
CA VAL A 291 21.79 2.68 5.61
C VAL A 291 21.75 3.76 4.51
N LYS A 292 22.45 3.52 3.38
CA LYS A 292 22.40 4.44 2.24
C LYS A 292 20.98 4.58 1.69
N SER A 293 20.26 3.47 1.53
CA SER A 293 18.86 3.46 1.07
C SER A 293 17.96 4.31 1.97
N ILE A 294 18.11 4.16 3.30
CA ILE A 294 17.38 5.00 4.26
C ILE A 294 17.78 6.46 4.10
N LYS A 295 19.08 6.77 4.03
CA LYS A 295 19.57 8.14 3.91
C LYS A 295 19.05 8.84 2.65
N ASP A 296 19.00 8.12 1.52
CA ASP A 296 18.56 8.68 0.25
C ASP A 296 17.02 8.87 0.20
N THR A 297 16.27 8.16 1.06
CA THR A 297 14.80 8.13 1.01
C THR A 297 14.12 8.85 2.18
N ILE A 298 14.79 8.97 3.33
CA ILE A 298 14.19 9.44 4.58
C ILE A 298 13.53 10.82 4.48
N GLY A 299 14.04 11.69 3.61
CA GLY A 299 13.50 13.04 3.38
C GLY A 299 12.09 13.07 2.78
N MET A 300 11.57 11.91 2.31
CA MET A 300 10.20 11.80 1.82
C MET A 300 9.14 11.87 2.91
N PHE A 301 9.49 11.45 4.14
CA PHE A 301 8.54 11.38 5.25
C PHE A 301 8.30 12.75 5.86
N ASN A 302 7.03 13.06 6.14
CA ASN A 302 6.70 14.23 6.95
C ASN A 302 6.81 13.92 8.45
N SER A 303 6.68 14.92 9.30
CA SER A 303 6.89 14.76 10.75
C SER A 303 5.61 14.65 11.57
N ASP A 304 4.46 14.93 10.98
CA ASP A 304 3.20 15.09 11.73
C ASP A 304 2.03 14.22 11.23
N GLY A 305 2.24 13.49 10.15
CA GLY A 305 1.22 12.60 9.58
C GLY A 305 0.10 13.33 8.82
N ARG A 306 0.25 14.63 8.54
CA ARG A 306 -0.77 15.45 7.87
C ARG A 306 -0.66 15.36 6.35
N MET A 307 -1.81 15.41 5.70
CA MET A 307 -1.89 15.58 4.25
C MET A 307 -1.59 17.04 3.89
N ALA A 308 -0.62 17.26 3.01
CA ALA A 308 -0.36 18.59 2.45
C ALA A 308 -1.58 19.04 1.61
N PRO A 309 -2.18 20.23 1.85
CA PRO A 309 -3.50 20.59 1.29
C PRO A 309 -3.62 20.55 -0.24
N SER A 310 -2.55 20.86 -0.96
CA SER A 310 -2.54 20.86 -2.43
C SER A 310 -2.27 19.49 -3.05
N ALA A 311 -1.73 18.55 -2.27
CA ALA A 311 -1.21 17.28 -2.78
C ALA A 311 -2.31 16.35 -3.33
N PRO A 312 -3.49 16.19 -2.70
CA PRO A 312 -4.58 15.38 -3.26
C PRO A 312 -5.04 15.84 -4.64
N HIS A 313 -5.07 17.16 -4.89
CA HIS A 313 -5.43 17.72 -6.19
C HIS A 313 -4.43 17.33 -7.28
N ASN A 314 -3.12 17.33 -6.95
CA ASN A 314 -2.13 16.90 -7.92
C ASN A 314 -2.23 15.39 -8.19
N SER A 315 -2.49 14.55 -7.18
CA SER A 315 -2.74 13.11 -7.39
C SER A 315 -3.95 12.88 -8.30
N LEU A 316 -5.05 13.58 -8.08
CA LEU A 316 -6.23 13.50 -8.95
C LEU A 316 -5.92 13.94 -10.37
N LYS A 317 -5.15 15.03 -10.56
CA LYS A 317 -4.70 15.51 -11.86
C LYS A 317 -3.83 14.46 -12.58
N VAL A 318 -2.89 13.86 -11.86
CA VAL A 318 -2.01 12.80 -12.39
C VAL A 318 -2.84 11.61 -12.86
N LEU A 319 -3.69 11.05 -11.99
CA LEU A 319 -4.56 9.92 -12.32
C LEU A 319 -5.53 10.25 -13.46
N GLY A 320 -6.10 11.45 -13.44
CA GLY A 320 -7.03 11.93 -14.46
C GLY A 320 -6.44 12.05 -15.86
N SER A 321 -5.12 12.05 -16.01
CA SER A 321 -4.47 12.15 -17.32
C SER A 321 -4.42 10.82 -18.08
N PHE A 322 -4.36 9.69 -17.37
CA PHE A 322 -4.14 8.38 -18.00
C PHE A 322 -5.09 7.27 -17.49
N SER A 323 -5.44 7.28 -16.18
CA SER A 323 -6.17 6.15 -15.57
C SER A 323 -7.56 5.98 -16.19
N PRO A 324 -7.92 4.80 -16.70
CA PRO A 324 -9.24 4.55 -17.26
C PRO A 324 -10.36 4.67 -16.22
N ASN A 325 -10.03 4.55 -14.94
CA ASN A 325 -10.99 4.68 -13.85
C ASN A 325 -11.30 6.15 -13.52
N VAL A 326 -10.30 7.05 -13.67
CA VAL A 326 -10.36 8.45 -13.22
C VAL A 326 -10.51 9.43 -14.38
N LYS A 327 -9.88 9.14 -15.55
CA LYS A 327 -9.92 10.02 -16.71
C LYS A 327 -11.35 10.28 -17.19
N GLY A 328 -11.71 11.56 -17.27
CA GLY A 328 -13.06 11.99 -17.62
C GLY A 328 -14.08 11.86 -16.50
N LYS A 329 -13.66 11.47 -15.30
CA LYS A 329 -14.51 11.34 -14.11
C LYS A 329 -13.98 12.14 -12.91
N GLN A 330 -13.00 13.01 -13.11
CA GLN A 330 -12.36 13.78 -12.04
C GLN A 330 -13.37 14.55 -11.20
N ASP A 331 -14.40 15.10 -11.83
CA ASP A 331 -15.46 15.87 -11.17
C ASP A 331 -16.36 15.00 -10.27
N THR A 332 -16.31 13.67 -10.39
CA THR A 332 -17.04 12.74 -9.51
C THR A 332 -16.25 12.36 -8.26
N VAL A 333 -14.98 12.72 -8.19
CA VAL A 333 -14.10 12.43 -7.05
C VAL A 333 -14.23 13.54 -6.00
N ASP A 334 -14.71 13.18 -4.82
CA ASP A 334 -14.74 14.06 -3.65
C ASP A 334 -13.48 13.84 -2.81
N LEU A 335 -12.48 14.68 -3.01
CA LEU A 335 -11.20 14.56 -2.32
C LEU A 335 -11.34 14.67 -0.80
N SER A 336 -12.37 15.34 -0.27
CA SER A 336 -12.60 15.44 1.17
C SER A 336 -12.96 14.11 1.83
N LYS A 337 -13.33 13.10 1.02
CA LYS A 337 -13.64 11.73 1.47
C LYS A 337 -12.49 10.75 1.27
N THR A 338 -11.35 11.20 0.72
CA THR A 338 -10.20 10.34 0.46
C THR A 338 -9.16 10.38 1.58
N TYR A 339 -9.28 11.34 2.48
CA TYR A 339 -8.40 11.45 3.66
C TYR A 339 -9.07 12.23 4.79
N THR A 340 -8.50 12.11 5.99
CA THR A 340 -8.90 12.90 7.16
C THR A 340 -7.68 13.23 8.02
N THR A 341 -7.64 14.45 8.59
CA THR A 341 -6.58 14.87 9.53
C THR A 341 -7.04 14.79 11.00
N ARG A 342 -8.31 14.47 11.25
CA ARG A 342 -8.92 14.54 12.60
C ARG A 342 -8.22 13.70 13.66
N PHE A 343 -7.46 12.66 13.27
CA PHE A 343 -6.72 11.80 14.18
C PHE A 343 -5.31 12.33 14.42
N VAL A 344 -4.60 12.73 13.35
CA VAL A 344 -3.25 13.29 13.46
C VAL A 344 -3.25 14.67 14.13
N ASP A 345 -4.36 15.40 14.06
CA ASP A 345 -4.54 16.69 14.75
C ASP A 345 -4.51 16.56 16.27
N LYS A 346 -4.69 15.35 16.80
CA LYS A 346 -4.70 15.01 18.24
C LYS A 346 -3.52 14.14 18.66
N ALA A 347 -2.61 13.76 17.74
CA ALA A 347 -1.50 12.84 17.97
C ALA A 347 -0.21 13.51 18.51
#